data_45f8b760672c0f0d307fa1cfbec4174e
#
_entry.id   45f8b760672c0f0d307fa1cfbec4174e
#
_cell.length_a   1.000
_cell.length_b   1.000
_cell.length_c   1.000
_cell.angle_alpha   90.00
_cell.angle_beta   90.00
_cell.angle_gamma   90.00
#
_symmetry.space_group_name_H-M   'P 1'
#
loop_
_entity.id
_entity.type
_entity.pdbx_description
1 polymer ?
#
loop_
_entity_poly.entity_id
_entity_poly.type
_entity_poly.pdbx_seq_one_letter_code
_entity_poly.pdbx_strand_id
1 'polypeptide(L)'
;MTKQRFTPAYPAELRERGVRLFRENRGDYASDSAAYKAIAPKLGCSPDSLRVWCQQAERDRGERGGLTSAEKDRIKELEREVRELRTANEILKKASAYFAGGGARPPVPQMIAFLDDHRGVFGVGPICRVLGIAPSTFYSFKAVERDPTLASDRARQDQKDMTAIKQIFDGSRGRYGARKVWHQLRREGCDIARCTVERLMKVMGLQGVVRGKKVVTTNPDAAQPCPDDKVNRVFVADMPNQLWVSDFTYVSSWQGMVYVAFVIDVFARKIVGWRVSTSMTTGFVLDALNQAICQRAPSEADKLIHHSDRGSQYLSIRYTERLAEAGIDTSVGSVGDSYDNALAESIIGLFKTEVIKFLGPWKSVGQVEWETLKWVDWYNKTRLHSAIGYVTPNGAEEEFYTSLNAAAKAA
;
A
#
# COMPACT_ATOMS: atom_id res chain seq x y z
N MET A 1 42.51 -1.09 38.59
CA MET A 1 41.59 -0.05 39.04
C MET A 1 41.05 -0.47 40.42
N THR A 2 41.53 0.15 41.47
CA THR A 2 41.16 -0.12 42.88
C THR A 2 39.73 0.30 43.13
N LYS A 3 38.85 -0.65 43.47
CA LYS A 3 37.49 -0.36 43.95
C LYS A 3 37.56 0.55 45.17
N GLN A 4 37.11 1.80 45.04
CA GLN A 4 36.88 2.66 46.20
C GLN A 4 35.89 1.94 47.14
N ARG A 5 36.35 1.61 48.35
CA ARG A 5 35.48 1.10 49.41
C ARG A 5 34.46 2.19 49.79
N PHE A 6 33.21 1.95 49.50
CA PHE A 6 32.10 2.82 49.89
C PHE A 6 31.97 2.74 51.39
N THR A 7 32.46 3.75 52.10
CA THR A 7 32.23 3.88 53.56
C THR A 7 30.78 4.31 53.74
N PRO A 8 29.95 3.56 54.51
CA PRO A 8 28.57 3.96 54.76
C PRO A 8 28.53 5.37 55.35
N ALA A 9 27.58 6.17 54.85
CA ALA A 9 27.38 7.51 55.41
C ALA A 9 26.91 7.40 56.87
N TYR A 10 27.53 8.18 57.75
CA TYR A 10 27.11 8.24 59.17
C TYR A 10 25.62 8.61 59.27
N PRO A 11 24.87 7.97 60.22
CA PRO A 11 23.45 8.29 60.45
C PRO A 11 23.22 9.77 60.78
N ALA A 12 22.07 10.32 60.37
CA ALA A 12 21.74 11.72 60.61
C ALA A 12 21.76 12.07 62.09
N GLU A 13 21.23 11.18 62.94
CA GLU A 13 21.22 11.30 64.38
C GLU A 13 22.61 11.42 65.00
N LEU A 14 23.58 10.68 64.46
CA LEU A 14 24.97 10.78 64.96
C LEU A 14 25.60 12.11 64.56
N ARG A 15 25.31 12.63 63.38
CA ARG A 15 25.79 13.94 62.91
C ARG A 15 25.21 15.07 63.78
N GLU A 16 23.90 15.07 64.00
CA GLU A 16 23.23 16.05 64.91
C GLU A 16 23.74 16.01 66.31
N ARG A 17 23.88 14.80 66.84
CA ARG A 17 24.45 14.60 68.19
C ARG A 17 25.89 15.12 68.29
N GLY A 18 26.71 14.87 67.28
CA GLY A 18 28.07 15.34 67.19
C GLY A 18 28.20 16.86 67.15
N VAL A 19 27.37 17.52 66.38
CA VAL A 19 27.28 18.99 66.28
C VAL A 19 26.81 19.58 67.60
N ARG A 20 25.81 19.00 68.22
CA ARG A 20 25.29 19.45 69.55
C ARG A 20 26.36 19.33 70.61
N LEU A 21 27.01 18.19 70.77
CA LEU A 21 28.07 17.95 71.71
C LEU A 21 29.28 18.88 71.53
N PHE A 22 29.67 19.13 70.33
CA PHE A 22 30.74 20.08 70.01
C PHE A 22 30.34 21.49 70.46
N ARG A 23 29.12 21.94 70.18
CA ARG A 23 28.65 23.29 70.57
C ARG A 23 28.58 23.49 72.13
N GLU A 24 28.04 22.51 72.79
CA GLU A 24 27.88 22.57 74.29
C GLU A 24 29.19 22.58 75.04
N ASN A 25 30.20 21.84 74.50
CA ASN A 25 31.49 21.69 75.21
C ASN A 25 32.62 22.45 74.52
N ARG A 26 32.38 23.30 73.51
CA ARG A 26 33.42 24.04 72.75
C ARG A 26 34.26 24.93 73.68
N GLY A 27 33.67 25.55 74.74
CA GLY A 27 34.32 26.42 75.65
C GLY A 27 35.37 25.76 76.55
N ASP A 28 35.30 24.43 76.71
CA ASP A 28 36.21 23.66 77.49
C ASP A 28 37.56 23.36 76.88
N TYR A 29 37.72 23.72 75.55
CA TYR A 29 38.93 23.41 74.74
C TYR A 29 39.59 24.67 74.25
N ALA A 30 40.91 24.64 74.19
CA ALA A 30 41.71 25.78 73.77
C ALA A 30 41.54 26.16 72.24
N SER A 31 41.04 25.24 71.46
CA SER A 31 40.79 25.48 69.99
C SER A 31 39.76 24.50 69.44
N ASP A 32 39.10 24.85 68.33
CA ASP A 32 38.19 23.98 67.65
C ASP A 32 38.80 22.64 67.26
N SER A 33 40.07 22.67 66.82
CA SER A 33 40.82 21.46 66.43
C SER A 33 41.02 20.52 67.63
N ALA A 34 41.25 21.08 68.80
CA ALA A 34 41.42 20.30 70.05
C ALA A 34 40.06 19.67 70.47
N ALA A 35 38.97 20.43 70.31
CA ALA A 35 37.59 19.93 70.59
C ALA A 35 37.23 18.79 69.64
N TYR A 36 37.49 18.92 68.26
CA TYR A 36 37.20 17.85 67.31
C TYR A 36 38.00 16.58 67.63
N LYS A 37 39.27 16.68 67.99
CA LYS A 37 40.11 15.54 68.35
C LYS A 37 39.67 14.84 69.63
N ALA A 38 39.11 15.55 70.56
CA ALA A 38 38.65 15.01 71.83
C ALA A 38 37.24 14.36 71.75
N ILE A 39 36.33 14.95 70.98
CA ILE A 39 34.93 14.53 70.88
C ILE A 39 34.70 13.43 69.81
N ALA A 40 35.32 13.53 68.65
CA ALA A 40 35.09 12.61 67.56
C ALA A 40 35.32 11.12 67.86
N PRO A 41 36.40 10.73 68.56
CA PRO A 41 36.61 9.33 68.92
C PRO A 41 35.55 8.76 69.78
N LYS A 42 34.97 9.59 70.70
CA LYS A 42 33.88 9.20 71.62
C LYS A 42 32.55 8.95 70.89
N LEU A 43 32.42 9.47 69.65
CA LEU A 43 31.30 9.28 68.80
C LEU A 43 31.53 8.20 67.76
N GLY A 44 32.74 7.62 67.66
CA GLY A 44 33.11 6.64 66.67
C GLY A 44 33.28 7.23 65.26
N CYS A 45 33.61 8.53 65.16
CA CYS A 45 33.83 9.20 63.88
C CYS A 45 35.24 9.86 63.84
N SER A 46 35.65 10.26 62.64
CA SER A 46 36.92 10.99 62.49
C SER A 46 36.77 12.46 62.88
N PRO A 47 37.84 13.11 63.42
CA PRO A 47 37.82 14.55 63.71
C PRO A 47 37.48 15.41 62.50
N ASP A 48 37.90 15.00 61.29
CA ASP A 48 37.58 15.70 60.05
C ASP A 48 36.10 15.58 59.70
N SER A 49 35.47 14.41 59.91
CA SER A 49 34.01 14.24 59.73
C SER A 49 33.24 15.16 60.67
N LEU A 50 33.60 15.20 61.94
CA LEU A 50 32.93 16.07 62.91
C LEU A 50 33.11 17.55 62.54
N ARG A 51 34.31 17.96 62.13
CA ARG A 51 34.59 19.30 61.65
C ARG A 51 33.67 19.69 60.48
N VAL A 52 33.53 18.81 59.47
CA VAL A 52 32.69 19.06 58.31
C VAL A 52 31.22 19.20 58.70
N TRP A 53 30.77 18.39 59.65
CA TRP A 53 29.37 18.49 60.14
C TRP A 53 29.11 19.80 60.89
N CYS A 54 30.03 20.21 61.81
CA CYS A 54 29.89 21.46 62.54
C CYS A 54 29.95 22.68 61.59
N GLN A 55 30.89 22.71 60.65
CA GLN A 55 30.97 23.78 59.64
C GLN A 55 29.74 23.84 58.74
N GLN A 56 29.13 22.69 58.41
CA GLN A 56 27.88 22.68 57.64
C GLN A 56 26.72 23.21 58.52
N ALA A 57 26.62 22.80 59.76
CA ALA A 57 25.60 23.29 60.68
C ALA A 57 25.71 24.83 60.94
N GLU A 58 26.93 25.39 60.99
CA GLU A 58 27.18 26.84 61.02
C GLU A 58 26.67 27.55 59.77
N ARG A 59 26.89 26.95 58.56
CA ARG A 59 26.33 27.47 57.31
C ARG A 59 24.82 27.42 57.27
N ASP A 60 24.25 26.31 57.73
CA ASP A 60 22.79 26.12 57.74
C ASP A 60 22.08 27.12 58.67
N ARG A 61 22.80 27.69 59.67
CA ARG A 61 22.33 28.75 60.55
C ARG A 61 22.69 30.17 60.10
N GLY A 62 23.46 30.32 59.03
CA GLY A 62 23.92 31.64 58.55
C GLY A 62 25.09 32.22 59.32
N GLU A 63 25.70 31.46 60.25
CA GLU A 63 26.85 31.89 61.03
C GLU A 63 28.17 31.86 60.24
N ARG A 64 28.18 31.15 59.10
CA ARG A 64 29.35 30.99 58.22
C ARG A 64 28.95 31.10 56.75
N GLY A 65 29.77 31.80 55.96
CA GLY A 65 29.54 31.87 54.53
C GLY A 65 29.69 30.55 53.81
N GLY A 66 28.86 30.32 52.79
CA GLY A 66 28.84 29.14 51.95
C GLY A 66 27.45 28.53 51.84
N LEU A 67 27.29 27.53 50.98
CA LEU A 67 26.00 26.94 50.68
C LEU A 67 25.44 26.14 51.87
N THR A 68 24.19 26.37 52.21
CA THR A 68 23.40 25.57 53.16
C THR A 68 23.11 24.18 52.61
N SER A 69 22.72 23.27 53.50
CA SER A 69 22.31 21.90 53.10
C SER A 69 21.13 21.93 52.11
N ALA A 70 20.12 22.79 52.38
CA ALA A 70 18.95 22.98 51.50
C ALA A 70 19.36 23.50 50.10
N GLU A 71 20.26 24.46 50.04
CA GLU A 71 20.76 25.00 48.75
C GLU A 71 21.55 23.95 47.98
N LYS A 72 22.37 23.14 48.63
CA LYS A 72 23.11 22.03 47.99
C LYS A 72 22.16 20.99 47.38
N ASP A 73 21.12 20.64 48.11
CA ASP A 73 20.15 19.67 47.63
C ASP A 73 19.32 20.26 46.46
N ARG A 74 18.98 21.55 46.52
CA ARG A 74 18.33 22.25 45.44
C ARG A 74 19.22 22.34 44.19
N ILE A 75 20.50 22.60 44.35
CA ILE A 75 21.47 22.60 43.23
C ILE A 75 21.54 21.22 42.57
N LYS A 76 21.64 20.14 43.37
CA LYS A 76 21.67 18.77 42.84
C LYS A 76 20.38 18.43 42.05
N GLU A 77 19.24 18.87 42.56
CA GLU A 77 17.94 18.69 41.92
C GLU A 77 17.90 19.45 40.58
N LEU A 78 18.32 20.73 40.58
CA LEU A 78 18.38 21.53 39.37
C LEU A 78 19.38 20.97 38.33
N GLU A 79 20.55 20.51 38.78
CA GLU A 79 21.52 19.86 37.90
C GLU A 79 20.99 18.57 37.23
N ARG A 80 20.17 17.81 38.01
CA ARG A 80 19.49 16.63 37.45
C ARG A 80 18.45 17.04 36.43
N GLU A 81 17.61 18.03 36.74
CA GLU A 81 16.59 18.56 35.85
C GLU A 81 17.21 19.11 34.55
N VAL A 82 18.26 19.90 34.64
CA VAL A 82 18.99 20.42 33.48
C VAL A 82 19.53 19.30 32.60
N ARG A 83 20.07 18.22 33.20
CA ARG A 83 20.53 17.06 32.43
C ARG A 83 19.38 16.36 31.72
N GLU A 84 18.26 16.15 32.38
CA GLU A 84 17.07 15.53 31.81
C GLU A 84 16.49 16.38 30.69
N LEU A 85 16.39 17.70 30.88
CA LEU A 85 15.90 18.65 29.85
C LEU A 85 16.82 18.71 28.63
N ARG A 86 18.16 18.72 28.83
CA ARG A 86 19.11 18.67 27.71
C ARG A 86 18.95 17.38 26.90
N THR A 87 18.83 16.25 27.57
CA THR A 87 18.59 14.96 26.91
C THR A 87 17.27 14.96 26.12
N ALA A 88 16.20 15.45 26.73
CA ALA A 88 14.90 15.56 26.07
C ALA A 88 14.96 16.47 24.84
N ASN A 89 15.67 17.59 24.92
CA ASN A 89 15.83 18.53 23.80
C ASN A 89 16.63 17.89 22.64
N GLU A 90 17.70 17.17 22.93
CA GLU A 90 18.45 16.42 21.90
C GLU A 90 17.61 15.34 21.23
N ILE A 91 16.80 14.60 22.01
CA ILE A 91 15.86 13.62 21.45
C ILE A 91 14.81 14.31 20.55
N LEU A 92 14.23 15.44 21.00
CA LEU A 92 13.26 16.20 20.24
C LEU A 92 13.83 16.73 18.90
N LYS A 93 15.06 17.27 18.92
CA LYS A 93 15.74 17.73 17.69
C LYS A 93 15.91 16.59 16.69
N LYS A 94 16.37 15.42 17.13
CA LYS A 94 16.53 14.24 16.28
C LYS A 94 15.19 13.69 15.80
N ALA A 95 14.19 13.63 16.68
CA ALA A 95 12.84 13.19 16.33
C ALA A 95 12.19 14.12 15.31
N SER A 96 12.33 15.44 15.46
CA SER A 96 11.81 16.42 14.49
C SER A 96 12.44 16.24 13.11
N ALA A 97 13.75 16.01 13.04
CA ALA A 97 14.43 15.74 11.76
C ALA A 97 13.98 14.40 11.15
N TYR A 98 13.78 13.37 11.99
CA TYR A 98 13.38 12.03 11.53
C TYR A 98 11.94 12.01 11.01
N PHE A 99 11.03 12.77 11.63
CA PHE A 99 9.60 12.79 11.31
C PHE A 99 9.15 14.00 10.48
N ALA A 100 10.08 14.78 9.92
CA ALA A 100 9.78 16.05 9.22
C ALA A 100 8.77 15.94 8.06
N GLY A 101 8.55 14.73 7.49
CA GLY A 101 7.57 14.47 6.44
C GLY A 101 6.24 13.86 6.92
N GLY A 102 6.02 13.69 8.24
CA GLY A 102 4.84 13.06 8.84
C GLY A 102 3.87 14.05 9.46
N GLY A 103 2.61 13.63 9.64
CA GLY A 103 1.59 14.42 10.35
C GLY A 103 1.88 14.59 11.85
N ALA A 104 0.95 15.22 12.57
CA ALA A 104 1.10 15.62 13.97
C ALA A 104 1.52 14.50 14.96
N ARG A 105 1.29 13.23 14.62
CA ARG A 105 1.74 12.07 15.41
C ARG A 105 2.29 10.98 14.47
N PRO A 106 3.58 10.63 14.56
CA PRO A 106 4.17 9.56 13.76
C PRO A 106 3.51 8.21 14.04
N PRO A 107 3.38 7.33 13.04
CA PRO A 107 2.91 5.96 13.24
C PRO A 107 3.82 5.19 14.21
N VAL A 108 3.21 4.31 15.04
CA VAL A 108 3.96 3.51 16.04
C VAL A 108 5.16 2.77 15.43
N PRO A 109 5.09 2.11 14.25
CA PRO A 109 6.24 1.47 13.65
C PRO A 109 7.43 2.42 13.39
N GLN A 110 7.18 3.66 12.97
CA GLN A 110 8.24 4.65 12.77
C GLN A 110 8.85 5.11 14.09
N MET A 111 8.03 5.25 15.16
CA MET A 111 8.52 5.55 16.49
C MET A 111 9.40 4.42 17.05
N ILE A 112 9.05 3.15 16.78
CA ILE A 112 9.86 1.99 17.15
C ILE A 112 11.19 1.97 16.41
N ALA A 113 11.19 2.25 15.11
CA ALA A 113 12.43 2.35 14.31
C ALA A 113 13.36 3.45 14.86
N PHE A 114 12.82 4.65 15.12
CA PHE A 114 13.57 5.73 15.74
C PHE A 114 14.16 5.33 17.12
N LEU A 115 13.36 4.61 17.92
CA LEU A 115 13.79 4.09 19.22
C LEU A 115 14.97 3.11 19.06
N ASP A 116 14.90 2.21 18.09
CA ASP A 116 15.95 1.21 17.80
C ASP A 116 17.27 1.88 17.41
N ASP A 117 17.21 2.89 16.55
CA ASP A 117 18.37 3.63 16.07
C ASP A 117 19.06 4.44 17.19
N HIS A 118 18.29 4.91 18.18
CA HIS A 118 18.81 5.88 19.17
C HIS A 118 18.90 5.35 20.61
N ARG A 119 18.39 4.13 20.89
CA ARG A 119 18.42 3.54 22.26
C ARG A 119 19.82 3.35 22.84
N GLY A 120 20.82 3.15 21.99
CA GLY A 120 22.23 3.00 22.44
C GLY A 120 22.81 4.29 23.03
N VAL A 121 22.28 5.46 22.62
CA VAL A 121 22.75 6.78 23.06
C VAL A 121 21.94 7.33 24.24
N PHE A 122 20.61 7.28 24.13
CA PHE A 122 19.71 7.93 25.10
C PHE A 122 19.00 6.96 26.05
N GLY A 123 19.02 5.66 25.74
CA GLY A 123 18.21 4.66 26.42
C GLY A 123 16.74 4.67 25.99
N VAL A 124 16.04 3.54 26.24
CA VAL A 124 14.63 3.36 25.86
C VAL A 124 13.70 4.29 26.65
N GLY A 125 13.90 4.41 27.98
CA GLY A 125 13.03 5.19 28.87
C GLY A 125 12.90 6.67 28.49
N PRO A 126 14.00 7.42 28.37
CA PRO A 126 13.97 8.83 27.96
C PRO A 126 13.30 9.07 26.60
N ILE A 127 13.62 8.24 25.60
CA ILE A 127 13.01 8.36 24.26
C ILE A 127 11.49 8.11 24.34
N CYS A 128 11.07 7.05 25.03
CA CYS A 128 9.65 6.72 25.22
C CYS A 128 8.87 7.85 25.88
N ARG A 129 9.47 8.51 26.90
CA ARG A 129 8.86 9.64 27.59
C ARG A 129 8.66 10.83 26.66
N VAL A 130 9.66 11.15 25.85
CA VAL A 130 9.60 12.26 24.90
C VAL A 130 8.60 12.00 23.77
N LEU A 131 8.56 10.78 23.24
CA LEU A 131 7.65 10.39 22.14
C LEU A 131 6.22 10.08 22.61
N GLY A 132 5.96 10.01 23.92
CA GLY A 132 4.65 9.65 24.46
C GLY A 132 4.23 8.21 24.17
N ILE A 133 5.18 7.27 24.13
CA ILE A 133 4.95 5.83 23.92
C ILE A 133 5.36 5.05 25.16
N ALA A 134 4.58 4.03 25.52
CA ALA A 134 4.94 3.18 26.65
C ALA A 134 6.16 2.28 26.30
N PRO A 135 7.15 2.13 27.21
CA PRO A 135 8.27 1.22 26.99
C PRO A 135 7.84 -0.23 26.68
N SER A 136 6.74 -0.68 27.28
CA SER A 136 6.14 -2.00 27.01
C SER A 136 5.79 -2.19 25.53
N THR A 137 5.33 -1.14 24.84
CA THR A 137 5.04 -1.18 23.41
C THR A 137 6.30 -1.51 22.61
N PHE A 138 7.43 -0.84 22.91
CA PHE A 138 8.71 -1.14 22.27
C PHE A 138 9.14 -2.60 22.50
N TYR A 139 9.11 -3.06 23.75
CA TYR A 139 9.53 -4.42 24.07
C TYR A 139 8.60 -5.49 23.46
N SER A 140 7.29 -5.22 23.39
CA SER A 140 6.34 -6.11 22.71
C SER A 140 6.63 -6.22 21.21
N PHE A 141 6.93 -5.10 20.54
CA PHE A 141 7.35 -5.13 19.14
C PHE A 141 8.64 -5.95 18.95
N LYS A 142 9.62 -5.75 19.82
CA LYS A 142 10.89 -6.50 19.75
C LYS A 142 10.73 -7.99 20.10
N ALA A 143 9.77 -8.33 20.95
CA ALA A 143 9.43 -9.73 21.22
C ALA A 143 8.84 -10.41 19.99
N VAL A 144 7.87 -9.77 19.33
CA VAL A 144 7.26 -10.28 18.08
C VAL A 144 8.29 -10.37 16.94
N GLU A 145 9.24 -9.43 16.86
CA GLU A 145 10.32 -9.48 15.86
C GLU A 145 11.24 -10.70 16.05
N ARG A 146 11.48 -11.10 17.30
CA ARG A 146 12.29 -12.28 17.65
C ARG A 146 11.50 -13.57 17.50
N ASP A 147 10.23 -13.55 17.88
CA ASP A 147 9.33 -14.68 17.83
C ASP A 147 7.96 -14.25 17.27
N PRO A 148 7.73 -14.45 15.96
CA PRO A 148 6.48 -14.10 15.29
C PRO A 148 5.24 -14.79 15.88
N THR A 149 5.39 -15.87 16.64
CA THR A 149 4.26 -16.57 17.29
C THR A 149 3.59 -15.73 18.39
N LEU A 150 4.33 -14.76 18.94
CA LEU A 150 3.83 -13.82 19.95
C LEU A 150 2.99 -12.69 19.35
N ALA A 151 2.87 -12.63 18.03
CA ALA A 151 2.01 -11.65 17.35
C ALA A 151 0.54 -11.88 17.72
N SER A 152 -0.24 -10.79 17.80
CA SER A 152 -1.69 -10.90 18.03
C SER A 152 -2.36 -11.70 16.90
N ASP A 153 -3.51 -12.32 17.17
CA ASP A 153 -4.28 -13.09 16.18
C ASP A 153 -4.57 -12.25 14.95
N ARG A 154 -4.91 -10.98 15.14
CA ARG A 154 -5.13 -10.03 14.05
C ARG A 154 -3.87 -9.82 13.21
N ALA A 155 -2.70 -9.65 13.83
CA ALA A 155 -1.46 -9.44 13.09
C ALA A 155 -1.04 -10.70 12.32
N ARG A 156 -1.26 -11.88 12.90
CA ARG A 156 -1.03 -13.17 12.24
C ARG A 156 -1.99 -13.36 11.05
N GLN A 157 -3.26 -12.98 11.21
CA GLN A 157 -4.23 -13.03 10.12
C GLN A 157 -3.90 -12.01 9.03
N ASP A 158 -3.56 -10.75 9.39
CA ASP A 158 -3.11 -9.74 8.44
C ASP A 158 -1.91 -10.23 7.60
N GLN A 159 -0.97 -10.97 8.19
CA GLN A 159 0.18 -11.53 7.46
C GLN A 159 -0.23 -12.61 6.44
N LYS A 160 -1.18 -13.47 6.79
CA LYS A 160 -1.75 -14.45 5.86
C LYS A 160 -2.49 -13.76 4.72
N ASP A 161 -3.31 -12.78 5.07
CA ASP A 161 -4.09 -11.99 4.11
C ASP A 161 -3.16 -11.22 3.15
N MET A 162 -2.09 -10.60 3.64
CA MET A 162 -1.08 -9.93 2.80
C MET A 162 -0.45 -10.90 1.79
N THR A 163 -0.16 -12.13 2.20
CA THR A 163 0.41 -13.15 1.31
C THR A 163 -0.58 -13.50 0.19
N ALA A 164 -1.83 -13.76 0.53
CA ALA A 164 -2.88 -14.06 -0.44
C ALA A 164 -3.16 -12.87 -1.38
N ILE A 165 -3.26 -11.66 -0.84
CA ILE A 165 -3.40 -10.42 -1.62
C ILE A 165 -2.24 -10.27 -2.61
N LYS A 166 -1.02 -10.49 -2.16
CA LYS A 166 0.19 -10.38 -3.01
C LYS A 166 0.18 -11.38 -4.15
N GLN A 167 -0.20 -12.63 -3.90
CA GLN A 167 -0.32 -13.67 -4.93
C GLN A 167 -1.32 -13.27 -6.02
N ILE A 168 -2.52 -12.81 -5.64
CA ILE A 168 -3.54 -12.36 -6.59
C ILE A 168 -3.08 -11.12 -7.37
N PHE A 169 -2.46 -10.16 -6.69
CA PHE A 169 -1.94 -8.94 -7.32
C PHE A 169 -0.88 -9.26 -8.37
N ASP A 170 0.07 -10.14 -8.04
CA ASP A 170 1.12 -10.59 -8.95
C ASP A 170 0.55 -11.44 -10.11
N GLY A 171 -0.40 -12.33 -9.83
CA GLY A 171 -1.13 -13.10 -10.85
C GLY A 171 -1.90 -12.20 -11.82
N SER A 172 -2.40 -11.06 -11.36
CA SER A 172 -2.99 -10.02 -12.23
C SER A 172 -1.93 -9.16 -12.94
N ARG A 173 -0.65 -9.41 -12.71
CA ARG A 173 0.49 -8.62 -13.19
C ARG A 173 0.38 -7.14 -12.76
N GLY A 174 -0.05 -6.89 -11.53
CA GLY A 174 -0.20 -5.55 -10.98
C GLY A 174 -1.42 -4.75 -11.49
N ARG A 175 -2.33 -5.38 -12.22
CA ARG A 175 -3.47 -4.67 -12.83
C ARG A 175 -4.66 -4.51 -11.91
N TYR A 176 -4.84 -5.40 -10.93
CA TYR A 176 -6.00 -5.37 -10.05
C TYR A 176 -5.89 -4.33 -8.95
N GLY A 177 -6.90 -3.48 -8.83
CA GLY A 177 -7.13 -2.69 -7.62
C GLY A 177 -7.87 -3.50 -6.54
N ALA A 178 -7.97 -2.94 -5.33
CA ALA A 178 -8.50 -3.61 -4.14
C ALA A 178 -9.86 -4.30 -4.36
N ARG A 179 -10.76 -3.71 -5.15
CA ARG A 179 -12.08 -4.30 -5.43
C ARG A 179 -11.98 -5.64 -6.15
N LYS A 180 -11.14 -5.74 -7.19
CA LYS A 180 -10.96 -7.00 -7.93
C LYS A 180 -10.18 -8.03 -7.14
N VAL A 181 -9.15 -7.60 -6.38
CA VAL A 181 -8.43 -8.47 -5.45
C VAL A 181 -9.39 -9.07 -4.43
N TRP A 182 -10.28 -8.27 -3.85
CA TRP A 182 -11.30 -8.74 -2.92
C TRP A 182 -12.26 -9.77 -3.54
N HIS A 183 -12.76 -9.51 -4.76
CA HIS A 183 -13.63 -10.48 -5.45
C HIS A 183 -12.90 -11.79 -5.74
N GLN A 184 -11.63 -11.72 -6.13
CA GLN A 184 -10.84 -12.92 -6.38
C GLN A 184 -10.59 -13.72 -5.09
N LEU A 185 -10.23 -13.06 -3.98
CA LEU A 185 -10.09 -13.70 -2.67
C LEU A 185 -11.35 -14.46 -2.26
N ARG A 186 -12.51 -13.83 -2.43
CA ARG A 186 -13.79 -14.48 -2.13
C ARG A 186 -14.05 -15.72 -3.01
N ARG A 187 -13.70 -15.66 -4.28
CA ARG A 187 -13.79 -16.83 -5.19
C ARG A 187 -12.88 -17.97 -4.76
N GLU A 188 -11.72 -17.66 -4.17
CA GLU A 188 -10.77 -18.64 -3.62
C GLU A 188 -11.15 -19.09 -2.20
N GLY A 189 -12.33 -18.69 -1.69
CA GLY A 189 -12.85 -19.12 -0.38
C GLY A 189 -12.31 -18.32 0.81
N CYS A 190 -11.60 -17.20 0.58
CA CYS A 190 -11.12 -16.35 1.66
C CYS A 190 -12.24 -15.40 2.12
N ASP A 191 -12.65 -15.53 3.38
CA ASP A 191 -13.62 -14.61 3.98
C ASP A 191 -12.90 -13.39 4.58
N ILE A 192 -12.74 -12.36 3.77
CA ILE A 192 -12.07 -11.10 4.13
C ILE A 192 -12.94 -9.90 3.77
N ALA A 193 -13.00 -8.90 4.64
CA ALA A 193 -13.72 -7.67 4.37
C ALA A 193 -12.96 -6.80 3.34
N ARG A 194 -13.69 -6.15 2.42
CA ARG A 194 -13.10 -5.27 1.40
C ARG A 194 -12.21 -4.16 2.01
N CYS A 195 -12.65 -3.54 3.11
CA CYS A 195 -11.87 -2.50 3.79
C CYS A 195 -10.53 -3.03 4.33
N THR A 196 -10.46 -4.30 4.74
CA THR A 196 -9.19 -4.95 5.14
C THR A 196 -8.26 -5.08 3.94
N VAL A 197 -8.75 -5.50 2.78
CA VAL A 197 -7.96 -5.58 1.54
C VAL A 197 -7.43 -4.20 1.15
N GLU A 198 -8.28 -3.15 1.18
CA GLU A 198 -7.88 -1.77 0.88
C GLU A 198 -6.77 -1.29 1.83
N ARG A 199 -6.91 -1.56 3.12
CA ARG A 199 -5.92 -1.22 4.15
C ARG A 199 -4.59 -1.94 3.94
N LEU A 200 -4.65 -3.26 3.72
CA LEU A 200 -3.44 -4.08 3.55
C LEU A 200 -2.71 -3.76 2.25
N MET A 201 -3.42 -3.58 1.14
CA MET A 201 -2.81 -3.13 -0.11
C MET A 201 -2.11 -1.77 0.03
N LYS A 202 -2.73 -0.83 0.77
CA LYS A 202 -2.10 0.46 1.08
C LYS A 202 -0.82 0.29 1.91
N VAL A 203 -0.82 -0.59 2.91
CA VAL A 203 0.37 -0.89 3.74
C VAL A 203 1.49 -1.49 2.89
N MET A 204 1.14 -2.38 1.95
CA MET A 204 2.11 -2.99 1.02
C MET A 204 2.52 -2.09 -0.16
N GLY A 205 1.95 -0.87 -0.28
CA GLY A 205 2.21 0.01 -1.41
C GLY A 205 1.68 -0.52 -2.76
N LEU A 206 0.70 -1.44 -2.74
CA LEU A 206 0.14 -2.04 -3.93
C LEU A 206 -0.98 -1.16 -4.49
N GLN A 207 -0.85 -0.77 -5.77
CA GLN A 207 -1.84 0.03 -6.47
C GLN A 207 -2.12 -0.58 -7.84
N GLY A 208 -3.39 -0.87 -8.11
CA GLY A 208 -3.81 -1.33 -9.43
C GLY A 208 -3.79 -0.23 -10.49
N VAL A 209 -3.87 -0.64 -11.74
CA VAL A 209 -3.84 0.27 -12.89
C VAL A 209 -5.12 1.13 -12.94
N VAL A 210 -4.96 2.45 -13.06
CA VAL A 210 -6.06 3.42 -13.12
C VAL A 210 -6.20 3.97 -14.54
N ARG A 211 -7.44 4.07 -15.04
CA ARG A 211 -7.75 4.64 -16.35
C ARG A 211 -7.42 6.16 -16.33
N GLY A 212 -6.55 6.59 -17.27
CA GLY A 212 -6.21 8.00 -17.40
C GLY A 212 -7.35 8.84 -18.01
N LYS A 213 -7.13 10.16 -18.20
CA LYS A 213 -8.08 11.06 -18.87
C LYS A 213 -8.40 10.58 -20.29
N LYS A 214 -9.69 10.67 -20.69
CA LYS A 214 -10.17 10.34 -22.04
C LYS A 214 -9.63 11.39 -23.00
N VAL A 215 -8.88 10.96 -24.04
CA VAL A 215 -8.47 11.81 -25.16
C VAL A 215 -9.43 11.51 -26.31
N VAL A 216 -10.12 12.53 -26.83
CA VAL A 216 -11.02 12.41 -28.00
C VAL A 216 -10.17 12.54 -29.25
N THR A 217 -10.20 11.53 -30.13
CA THR A 217 -9.31 11.44 -31.31
C THR A 217 -10.05 11.26 -32.64
N THR A 218 -11.40 11.26 -32.65
CA THR A 218 -12.20 10.97 -33.84
C THR A 218 -12.87 12.23 -34.38
N ASN A 219 -12.70 12.51 -35.72
CA ASN A 219 -13.49 13.47 -36.47
C ASN A 219 -14.48 12.67 -37.35
N PRO A 220 -15.79 12.89 -37.26
CA PRO A 220 -16.78 12.15 -38.04
C PRO A 220 -16.85 12.67 -39.52
N ASP A 221 -16.97 11.75 -40.47
CA ASP A 221 -17.22 12.05 -41.89
C ASP A 221 -18.69 11.74 -42.25
N ALA A 222 -19.42 12.75 -42.75
CA ALA A 222 -20.88 12.72 -42.88
C ALA A 222 -21.40 12.23 -44.28
N ALA A 223 -20.50 11.87 -45.22
CA ALA A 223 -20.85 11.84 -46.65
C ALA A 223 -21.16 10.46 -47.26
N GLN A 224 -21.10 9.32 -46.55
CA GLN A 224 -21.31 8.00 -47.17
C GLN A 224 -22.64 7.32 -46.77
N PRO A 225 -23.32 6.61 -47.76
CA PRO A 225 -24.52 5.81 -47.48
C PRO A 225 -24.19 4.62 -46.55
N CYS A 226 -25.09 4.32 -45.63
CA CYS A 226 -24.88 3.40 -44.52
C CYS A 226 -25.98 2.37 -44.37
N PRO A 227 -25.67 1.09 -44.00
CA PRO A 227 -26.65 0.13 -43.48
C PRO A 227 -27.32 0.62 -42.23
N ASP A 228 -28.55 0.16 -41.94
CA ASP A 228 -29.30 0.55 -40.75
C ASP A 228 -28.64 0.06 -39.46
N ASP A 229 -28.70 0.87 -38.42
CA ASP A 229 -28.32 0.46 -37.05
C ASP A 229 -29.39 -0.49 -36.48
N LYS A 230 -29.05 -1.78 -36.44
CA LYS A 230 -29.93 -2.83 -35.85
C LYS A 230 -29.75 -2.95 -34.33
N VAL A 231 -28.74 -2.32 -33.73
CA VAL A 231 -28.37 -2.50 -32.34
C VAL A 231 -29.00 -1.43 -31.43
N ASN A 232 -29.30 -0.23 -31.98
CA ASN A 232 -29.93 0.87 -31.25
C ASN A 232 -29.29 1.14 -29.87
N ARG A 233 -27.95 1.06 -29.77
CA ARG A 233 -27.16 1.25 -28.53
C ARG A 233 -27.42 0.23 -27.43
N VAL A 234 -28.15 -0.85 -27.70
CA VAL A 234 -28.44 -1.91 -26.73
C VAL A 234 -27.41 -3.03 -26.93
N PHE A 235 -26.26 -2.91 -26.28
CA PHE A 235 -25.19 -3.93 -26.30
C PHE A 235 -25.48 -5.00 -25.24
N VAL A 236 -26.58 -5.73 -25.41
CA VAL A 236 -27.00 -6.86 -24.58
C VAL A 236 -27.25 -8.03 -25.51
N ALA A 237 -26.77 -9.19 -25.14
CA ALA A 237 -27.01 -10.45 -25.81
C ALA A 237 -27.42 -11.49 -24.77
N ASP A 238 -28.40 -12.30 -25.06
CA ASP A 238 -28.92 -13.33 -24.14
C ASP A 238 -28.13 -14.64 -24.24
N MET A 239 -27.37 -14.82 -25.32
CA MET A 239 -26.60 -16.01 -25.60
C MET A 239 -25.32 -15.69 -26.37
N PRO A 240 -24.28 -16.54 -26.29
CA PRO A 240 -23.08 -16.42 -27.11
C PRO A 240 -23.41 -16.44 -28.62
N ASN A 241 -22.61 -15.75 -29.42
CA ASN A 241 -22.75 -15.63 -30.88
C ASN A 241 -24.07 -14.98 -31.37
N GLN A 242 -24.73 -14.17 -30.54
CA GLN A 242 -25.89 -13.38 -30.95
C GLN A 242 -25.47 -12.01 -31.50
N LEU A 243 -24.52 -11.38 -30.88
CA LEU A 243 -24.01 -10.06 -31.29
C LEU A 243 -22.50 -9.98 -31.10
N TRP A 244 -21.80 -9.69 -32.18
CA TRP A 244 -20.38 -9.32 -32.13
C TRP A 244 -20.21 -7.84 -32.40
N VAL A 245 -19.24 -7.22 -31.71
CA VAL A 245 -18.82 -5.84 -31.99
C VAL A 245 -17.35 -5.82 -32.34
N SER A 246 -16.99 -4.99 -33.32
CA SER A 246 -15.60 -4.84 -33.80
C SER A 246 -15.18 -3.40 -33.75
N ASP A 247 -13.92 -3.20 -33.36
CA ASP A 247 -13.26 -1.91 -33.41
C ASP A 247 -11.74 -2.11 -33.43
N PHE A 248 -10.98 -1.09 -33.83
CA PHE A 248 -9.54 -1.13 -33.82
C PHE A 248 -8.93 0.11 -33.19
N THR A 249 -7.68 0.01 -32.81
CA THR A 249 -6.92 1.10 -32.23
C THR A 249 -5.51 1.14 -32.78
N TYR A 250 -4.81 2.24 -32.54
CA TYR A 250 -3.43 2.42 -32.93
C TYR A 250 -2.52 2.60 -31.71
N VAL A 251 -1.27 2.17 -31.87
CA VAL A 251 -0.20 2.20 -30.89
C VAL A 251 1.03 2.81 -31.53
N SER A 252 1.59 3.84 -30.95
CA SER A 252 2.86 4.41 -31.41
C SER A 252 4.03 3.51 -30.95
N SER A 253 4.87 3.09 -31.87
CA SER A 253 6.10 2.36 -31.62
C SER A 253 7.30 3.06 -32.26
N TRP A 254 8.51 2.63 -31.89
CA TRP A 254 9.74 3.17 -32.53
C TRP A 254 9.85 2.83 -34.01
N GLN A 255 9.14 1.79 -34.44
CA GLN A 255 9.09 1.37 -35.85
C GLN A 255 7.92 1.98 -36.64
N GLY A 256 7.16 2.91 -36.01
CA GLY A 256 6.00 3.54 -36.61
C GLY A 256 4.69 3.14 -35.92
N MET A 257 3.58 3.42 -36.62
CA MET A 257 2.24 3.12 -36.10
C MET A 257 1.92 1.65 -36.23
N VAL A 258 1.37 1.07 -35.19
CA VAL A 258 0.88 -0.31 -35.12
C VAL A 258 -0.60 -0.26 -34.85
N TYR A 259 -1.37 -1.06 -35.56
CA TYR A 259 -2.83 -1.14 -35.46
C TYR A 259 -3.23 -2.46 -34.80
N VAL A 260 -4.22 -2.42 -33.90
CA VAL A 260 -4.74 -3.60 -33.23
C VAL A 260 -6.25 -3.63 -33.36
N ALA A 261 -6.80 -4.65 -34.00
CA ALA A 261 -8.24 -4.88 -34.12
C ALA A 261 -8.70 -5.96 -33.16
N PHE A 262 -9.93 -5.81 -32.69
CA PHE A 262 -10.63 -6.79 -31.85
C PHE A 262 -12.00 -7.08 -32.39
N VAL A 263 -12.43 -8.34 -32.30
CA VAL A 263 -13.82 -8.80 -32.45
C VAL A 263 -14.26 -9.35 -31.10
N ILE A 264 -15.37 -8.89 -30.60
CA ILE A 264 -15.82 -9.12 -29.23
C ILE A 264 -17.24 -9.66 -29.24
N ASP A 265 -17.48 -10.82 -28.64
CA ASP A 265 -18.81 -11.33 -28.36
C ASP A 265 -19.42 -10.56 -27.16
N VAL A 266 -20.60 -9.98 -27.37
CA VAL A 266 -21.24 -9.07 -26.43
C VAL A 266 -21.73 -9.80 -25.18
N PHE A 267 -22.20 -11.05 -25.30
CA PHE A 267 -22.75 -11.83 -24.19
C PHE A 267 -21.79 -11.91 -23.00
N ALA A 268 -20.63 -12.48 -23.24
CA ALA A 268 -19.60 -12.65 -22.18
C ALA A 268 -18.51 -11.58 -22.23
N ARG A 269 -18.60 -10.60 -23.16
CA ARG A 269 -17.54 -9.64 -23.45
C ARG A 269 -16.22 -10.29 -23.83
N LYS A 270 -16.29 -11.47 -24.45
CA LYS A 270 -15.16 -12.29 -24.82
C LYS A 270 -14.53 -11.80 -26.12
N ILE A 271 -13.21 -11.63 -26.13
CA ILE A 271 -12.47 -11.34 -27.37
C ILE A 271 -12.37 -12.65 -28.15
N VAL A 272 -13.07 -12.73 -29.29
CA VAL A 272 -13.16 -13.91 -30.14
C VAL A 272 -12.26 -13.82 -31.38
N GLY A 273 -11.80 -12.62 -31.74
CA GLY A 273 -10.82 -12.42 -32.80
C GLY A 273 -9.99 -11.18 -32.53
N TRP A 274 -8.73 -11.20 -32.97
CA TRP A 274 -7.85 -10.04 -32.88
C TRP A 274 -6.72 -10.12 -33.89
N ARG A 275 -6.16 -8.96 -34.29
CA ARG A 275 -5.03 -8.88 -35.21
C ARG A 275 -4.17 -7.67 -34.87
N VAL A 276 -2.85 -7.80 -35.05
CA VAL A 276 -1.88 -6.70 -34.99
C VAL A 276 -1.27 -6.52 -36.39
N SER A 277 -1.14 -5.29 -36.86
CA SER A 277 -0.61 -4.97 -38.17
C SER A 277 0.12 -3.63 -38.20
N THR A 278 1.03 -3.45 -39.14
CA THR A 278 1.65 -2.16 -39.48
C THR A 278 0.83 -1.33 -40.45
N SER A 279 -0.20 -1.92 -41.05
CA SER A 279 -1.03 -1.29 -42.08
C SER A 279 -2.51 -1.33 -41.70
N MET A 280 -3.20 -0.21 -41.87
CA MET A 280 -4.63 -0.02 -41.60
C MET A 280 -5.48 -0.37 -42.84
N THR A 281 -5.22 -1.52 -43.48
CA THR A 281 -5.98 -2.00 -44.64
C THR A 281 -7.19 -2.82 -44.24
N THR A 282 -8.15 -3.01 -45.17
CA THR A 282 -9.27 -3.94 -44.98
C THR A 282 -8.80 -5.36 -44.62
N GLY A 283 -7.69 -5.84 -45.16
CA GLY A 283 -7.12 -7.14 -44.82
C GLY A 283 -6.82 -7.32 -43.32
N PHE A 284 -6.39 -6.27 -42.69
CA PHE A 284 -6.09 -6.29 -41.23
C PHE A 284 -7.32 -6.57 -40.36
N VAL A 285 -8.46 -5.88 -40.61
CA VAL A 285 -9.70 -6.13 -39.84
C VAL A 285 -10.37 -7.43 -40.29
N LEU A 286 -10.20 -7.82 -41.57
CA LEU A 286 -10.68 -9.09 -42.07
C LEU A 286 -9.96 -10.30 -41.46
N ASP A 287 -8.68 -10.20 -41.18
CA ASP A 287 -7.94 -11.26 -40.49
C ASP A 287 -8.48 -11.49 -39.05
N ALA A 288 -8.82 -10.43 -38.33
CA ALA A 288 -9.43 -10.54 -37.00
C ALA A 288 -10.83 -11.18 -37.08
N LEU A 289 -11.64 -10.81 -38.09
CA LEU A 289 -12.95 -11.42 -38.32
C LEU A 289 -12.80 -12.91 -38.69
N ASN A 290 -11.91 -13.27 -39.60
CA ASN A 290 -11.68 -14.66 -39.96
C ASN A 290 -11.26 -15.52 -38.80
N GLN A 291 -10.42 -15.00 -37.91
CA GLN A 291 -10.07 -15.68 -36.65
C GLN A 291 -11.31 -15.94 -35.79
N ALA A 292 -12.20 -14.94 -35.65
CA ALA A 292 -13.43 -15.07 -34.88
C ALA A 292 -14.35 -16.13 -35.48
N ILE A 293 -14.57 -16.09 -36.80
CA ILE A 293 -15.39 -17.06 -37.53
C ILE A 293 -14.81 -18.49 -37.38
N CYS A 294 -13.50 -18.67 -37.56
CA CYS A 294 -12.88 -19.98 -37.38
C CYS A 294 -12.98 -20.51 -35.94
N GLN A 295 -12.82 -19.65 -34.95
CA GLN A 295 -12.93 -20.05 -33.53
C GLN A 295 -14.33 -20.40 -33.10
N ARG A 296 -15.32 -19.69 -33.59
CA ARG A 296 -16.72 -19.79 -33.12
C ARG A 296 -17.60 -20.61 -34.02
N ALA A 297 -17.23 -20.75 -35.31
CA ALA A 297 -17.98 -21.47 -36.33
C ALA A 297 -19.49 -21.15 -36.27
N PRO A 298 -19.89 -19.84 -36.30
CA PRO A 298 -21.31 -19.47 -36.20
C PRO A 298 -22.10 -20.12 -37.33
N SER A 299 -23.35 -20.54 -37.05
CA SER A 299 -24.29 -21.08 -38.00
C SER A 299 -25.36 -20.04 -38.36
N GLU A 300 -26.01 -20.17 -39.48
CA GLU A 300 -27.15 -19.33 -39.87
C GLU A 300 -28.28 -19.36 -38.83
N ALA A 301 -28.41 -20.47 -38.07
CA ALA A 301 -29.38 -20.59 -37.00
C ALA A 301 -29.09 -19.65 -35.81
N ASP A 302 -27.89 -19.23 -35.62
CA ASP A 302 -27.47 -18.32 -34.53
C ASP A 302 -27.97 -16.90 -34.77
N LYS A 303 -28.27 -16.53 -36.04
CA LYS A 303 -28.71 -15.17 -36.46
C LYS A 303 -27.74 -14.11 -35.92
N LEU A 304 -26.45 -14.40 -35.99
CA LEU A 304 -25.41 -13.53 -35.50
C LEU A 304 -25.42 -12.19 -36.22
N ILE A 305 -25.42 -11.11 -35.44
CA ILE A 305 -25.27 -9.76 -35.93
C ILE A 305 -23.83 -9.30 -35.64
N HIS A 306 -23.17 -8.76 -36.65
CA HIS A 306 -21.88 -8.11 -36.51
C HIS A 306 -22.05 -6.59 -36.62
N HIS A 307 -21.70 -5.88 -35.55
CA HIS A 307 -21.77 -4.43 -35.47
C HIS A 307 -20.38 -3.81 -35.44
N SER A 308 -20.17 -2.74 -36.22
CA SER A 308 -18.94 -1.95 -36.28
C SER A 308 -19.24 -0.46 -36.39
N ASP A 309 -18.20 0.36 -36.18
CA ASP A 309 -18.27 1.78 -36.53
C ASP A 309 -18.29 1.97 -38.04
N ARG A 310 -18.43 3.23 -38.50
CA ARG A 310 -18.38 3.61 -39.94
C ARG A 310 -16.99 3.68 -40.50
N GLY A 311 -16.01 2.98 -39.98
CA GLY A 311 -14.68 2.94 -40.57
C GLY A 311 -14.71 2.39 -42.01
N SER A 312 -14.03 3.03 -42.96
CA SER A 312 -13.96 2.61 -44.38
C SER A 312 -13.49 1.15 -44.54
N GLN A 313 -12.76 0.62 -43.56
CA GLN A 313 -12.28 -0.77 -43.50
C GLN A 313 -13.42 -1.76 -43.37
N TYR A 314 -14.42 -1.44 -42.53
CA TYR A 314 -15.59 -2.28 -42.24
C TYR A 314 -16.68 -2.17 -43.30
N LEU A 315 -16.72 -1.07 -44.07
CA LEU A 315 -17.64 -0.85 -45.16
C LEU A 315 -17.13 -1.38 -46.52
N SER A 316 -15.94 -1.94 -46.52
CA SER A 316 -15.36 -2.48 -47.77
C SER A 316 -16.14 -3.70 -48.26
N ILE A 317 -16.29 -3.85 -49.61
CA ILE A 317 -16.96 -4.97 -50.26
C ILE A 317 -16.43 -6.31 -49.73
N ARG A 318 -15.12 -6.47 -49.66
CA ARG A 318 -14.49 -7.72 -49.17
C ARG A 318 -14.88 -8.10 -47.76
N TYR A 319 -15.08 -7.10 -46.89
CA TYR A 319 -15.47 -7.34 -45.48
C TYR A 319 -16.94 -7.75 -45.40
N THR A 320 -17.82 -7.05 -46.11
CA THR A 320 -19.26 -7.35 -46.15
C THR A 320 -19.57 -8.67 -46.83
N GLU A 321 -18.88 -8.99 -47.94
CA GLU A 321 -18.96 -10.30 -48.61
C GLU A 321 -18.59 -11.43 -47.68
N ARG A 322 -17.51 -11.26 -46.89
CA ARG A 322 -17.07 -12.29 -45.95
C ARG A 322 -18.06 -12.53 -44.79
N LEU A 323 -18.75 -11.48 -44.32
CA LEU A 323 -19.84 -11.62 -43.36
C LEU A 323 -21.03 -12.39 -44.00
N ALA A 324 -21.42 -12.03 -45.19
CA ALA A 324 -22.50 -12.71 -45.92
C ALA A 324 -22.19 -14.18 -46.19
N GLU A 325 -20.95 -14.52 -46.61
CA GLU A 325 -20.48 -15.91 -46.78
C GLU A 325 -20.55 -16.73 -45.48
N ALA A 326 -20.41 -16.08 -44.32
CA ALA A 326 -20.50 -16.73 -43.03
C ALA A 326 -21.90 -16.71 -42.43
N GLY A 327 -22.93 -16.22 -43.17
CA GLY A 327 -24.29 -16.12 -42.68
C GLY A 327 -24.47 -15.10 -41.53
N ILE A 328 -23.61 -14.07 -41.50
CA ILE A 328 -23.60 -13.06 -40.40
C ILE A 328 -24.24 -11.77 -40.93
N ASP A 329 -25.24 -11.32 -40.22
CA ASP A 329 -25.93 -10.05 -40.49
C ASP A 329 -25.05 -8.84 -40.12
N THR A 330 -25.08 -7.81 -40.98
CA THR A 330 -24.33 -6.57 -40.74
C THR A 330 -25.18 -5.51 -40.07
N SER A 331 -24.57 -4.78 -39.14
CA SER A 331 -25.08 -3.56 -38.53
C SER A 331 -23.97 -2.53 -38.41
N VAL A 332 -24.27 -1.27 -38.73
CA VAL A 332 -23.29 -0.19 -38.69
C VAL A 332 -23.86 0.99 -37.93
N GLY A 333 -23.06 1.57 -37.01
CA GLY A 333 -23.46 2.70 -36.19
C GLY A 333 -23.79 3.97 -37.02
N SER A 334 -24.51 4.90 -36.39
CA SER A 334 -24.89 6.18 -36.99
C SER A 334 -23.69 7.14 -37.13
N VAL A 335 -23.84 8.21 -37.93
CA VAL A 335 -22.76 9.17 -38.19
C VAL A 335 -22.46 9.98 -36.91
N GLY A 336 -21.23 9.91 -36.44
CA GLY A 336 -20.70 10.85 -35.48
C GLY A 336 -21.08 10.61 -34.04
N ASP A 337 -21.72 9.47 -33.68
CA ASP A 337 -22.05 9.16 -32.31
C ASP A 337 -21.11 8.11 -31.73
N SER A 338 -20.27 8.56 -30.79
CA SER A 338 -19.31 7.70 -30.06
C SER A 338 -19.99 6.67 -29.13
N TYR A 339 -21.33 6.70 -28.97
CA TYR A 339 -22.06 5.73 -28.16
C TYR A 339 -22.45 4.48 -28.95
N ASP A 340 -22.41 4.54 -30.27
CA ASP A 340 -22.86 3.45 -31.12
C ASP A 340 -21.92 2.22 -31.10
N ASN A 341 -20.69 2.34 -30.58
CA ASN A 341 -19.76 1.22 -30.37
C ASN A 341 -19.14 1.23 -28.96
N ALA A 342 -19.90 1.70 -27.96
CA ALA A 342 -19.43 1.94 -26.60
C ALA A 342 -18.80 0.71 -25.93
N LEU A 343 -19.26 -0.51 -26.26
CA LEU A 343 -18.70 -1.75 -25.71
C LEU A 343 -17.28 -1.99 -26.24
N ALA A 344 -17.07 -1.94 -27.56
CA ALA A 344 -15.77 -2.14 -28.17
C ALA A 344 -14.78 -1.04 -27.73
N GLU A 345 -15.21 0.24 -27.72
CA GLU A 345 -14.41 1.34 -27.18
C GLU A 345 -14.01 1.12 -25.70
N SER A 346 -14.92 0.57 -24.90
CA SER A 346 -14.64 0.27 -23.50
C SER A 346 -13.53 -0.78 -23.35
N ILE A 347 -13.55 -1.84 -24.15
CA ILE A 347 -12.56 -2.92 -24.13
C ILE A 347 -11.23 -2.43 -24.68
N ILE A 348 -11.24 -1.66 -25.77
CA ILE A 348 -10.05 -0.98 -26.27
C ILE A 348 -9.46 -0.03 -25.22
N GLY A 349 -10.30 0.68 -24.48
CA GLY A 349 -9.86 1.52 -23.37
C GLY A 349 -9.16 0.73 -22.25
N LEU A 350 -9.61 -0.49 -21.97
CA LEU A 350 -8.92 -1.41 -21.07
C LEU A 350 -7.58 -1.85 -21.64
N PHE A 351 -7.54 -2.28 -22.89
CA PHE A 351 -6.30 -2.65 -23.59
C PHE A 351 -5.27 -1.51 -23.56
N LYS A 352 -5.68 -0.29 -23.94
CA LYS A 352 -4.82 0.90 -23.87
C LYS A 352 -4.28 1.14 -22.44
N THR A 353 -5.09 0.92 -21.43
CA THR A 353 -4.72 1.18 -20.06
C THR A 353 -3.84 0.08 -19.47
N GLU A 354 -4.25 -1.18 -19.66
CA GLU A 354 -3.66 -2.36 -19.02
C GLU A 354 -2.43 -2.91 -19.77
N VAL A 355 -2.27 -2.56 -21.06
CA VAL A 355 -1.14 -3.00 -21.91
C VAL A 355 -0.35 -1.79 -22.37
N ILE A 356 -0.97 -0.93 -23.20
CA ILE A 356 -0.21 0.05 -23.97
C ILE A 356 0.46 1.09 -23.08
N LYS A 357 -0.29 1.69 -22.14
CA LYS A 357 0.24 2.69 -21.21
C LYS A 357 1.05 2.07 -20.07
N PHE A 358 0.69 0.86 -19.68
CA PHE A 358 1.30 0.19 -18.52
C PHE A 358 2.67 -0.42 -18.83
N LEU A 359 2.86 -0.96 -20.05
CA LEU A 359 4.08 -1.68 -20.47
C LEU A 359 4.98 -0.88 -21.42
N GLY A 360 4.51 0.26 -21.95
CA GLY A 360 5.28 1.08 -22.88
C GLY A 360 6.56 1.67 -22.25
N PRO A 361 7.48 2.20 -23.05
CA PRO A 361 7.38 2.45 -24.50
C PRO A 361 7.57 1.21 -25.37
N TRP A 362 6.99 1.22 -26.60
CA TRP A 362 6.96 0.10 -27.53
C TRP A 362 8.09 0.18 -28.58
N LYS A 363 8.87 -0.89 -28.69
CA LYS A 363 10.04 -0.92 -29.60
C LYS A 363 9.70 -1.48 -30.98
N SER A 364 8.83 -2.47 -31.07
CA SER A 364 8.53 -3.18 -32.29
C SER A 364 7.09 -3.68 -32.35
N VAL A 365 6.64 -4.00 -33.58
CA VAL A 365 5.33 -4.65 -33.85
C VAL A 365 5.22 -5.99 -33.14
N GLY A 366 6.24 -6.82 -33.22
CA GLY A 366 6.25 -8.14 -32.54
C GLY A 366 6.11 -8.05 -31.03
N GLN A 367 6.63 -6.98 -30.40
CA GLN A 367 6.42 -6.75 -28.97
C GLN A 367 4.95 -6.42 -28.67
N VAL A 368 4.32 -5.57 -29.48
CA VAL A 368 2.89 -5.25 -29.33
C VAL A 368 2.04 -6.51 -29.52
N GLU A 369 2.33 -7.30 -30.57
CA GLU A 369 1.61 -8.53 -30.86
C GLU A 369 1.72 -9.56 -29.74
N TRP A 370 2.93 -9.79 -29.22
CA TRP A 370 3.18 -10.71 -28.11
C TRP A 370 2.45 -10.31 -26.83
N GLU A 371 2.48 -9.03 -26.48
CA GLU A 371 1.77 -8.54 -25.28
C GLU A 371 0.26 -8.53 -25.49
N THR A 372 -0.23 -8.31 -26.72
CA THR A 372 -1.66 -8.44 -27.07
C THR A 372 -2.11 -9.89 -26.90
N LEU A 373 -1.37 -10.87 -27.42
CA LEU A 373 -1.66 -12.30 -27.24
C LEU A 373 -1.81 -12.67 -25.76
N LYS A 374 -0.82 -12.30 -24.95
CA LYS A 374 -0.84 -12.58 -23.52
C LYS A 374 -1.99 -11.88 -22.79
N TRP A 375 -2.34 -10.68 -23.22
CA TRP A 375 -3.42 -9.94 -22.61
C TRP A 375 -4.78 -10.51 -22.98
N VAL A 376 -5.01 -10.90 -24.24
CA VAL A 376 -6.26 -11.53 -24.70
C VAL A 376 -6.49 -12.85 -23.98
N ASP A 377 -5.47 -13.69 -23.86
CA ASP A 377 -5.58 -14.95 -23.11
C ASP A 377 -5.94 -14.70 -21.64
N TRP A 378 -5.22 -13.81 -20.97
CA TRP A 378 -5.51 -13.42 -19.59
C TRP A 378 -6.87 -12.74 -19.44
N TYR A 379 -7.25 -11.87 -20.40
CA TYR A 379 -8.54 -11.17 -20.44
C TYR A 379 -9.71 -12.15 -20.48
N ASN A 380 -9.65 -13.15 -21.33
CA ASN A 380 -10.70 -14.14 -21.50
C ASN A 380 -10.75 -15.18 -20.37
N LYS A 381 -9.59 -15.63 -19.86
CA LYS A 381 -9.52 -16.77 -18.93
C LYS A 381 -9.43 -16.37 -17.46
N THR A 382 -8.85 -15.22 -17.14
CA THR A 382 -8.48 -14.89 -15.77
C THR A 382 -9.08 -13.57 -15.29
N ARG A 383 -9.20 -12.57 -16.18
CA ARG A 383 -9.64 -11.24 -15.82
C ARG A 383 -11.10 -11.21 -15.38
N LEU A 384 -11.36 -10.67 -14.17
CA LEU A 384 -12.71 -10.45 -13.66
C LEU A 384 -13.34 -9.19 -14.29
N HIS A 385 -14.61 -9.30 -14.71
CA HIS A 385 -15.36 -8.23 -15.35
C HIS A 385 -16.61 -7.85 -14.53
N SER A 386 -16.64 -6.62 -14.02
CA SER A 386 -17.75 -6.14 -13.20
C SER A 386 -19.09 -6.14 -13.90
N ALA A 387 -19.09 -5.98 -15.23
CA ALA A 387 -20.31 -5.91 -16.02
C ALA A 387 -21.00 -7.28 -16.24
N ILE A 388 -20.28 -8.38 -16.00
CA ILE A 388 -20.79 -9.75 -16.04
C ILE A 388 -20.68 -10.43 -14.67
N GLY A 389 -20.81 -9.65 -13.57
CA GLY A 389 -20.86 -10.21 -12.21
C GLY A 389 -19.52 -10.60 -11.59
N TYR A 390 -18.40 -10.00 -12.02
CA TYR A 390 -17.05 -10.36 -11.56
C TYR A 390 -16.68 -11.83 -11.86
N VAL A 391 -17.09 -12.32 -13.01
CA VAL A 391 -16.63 -13.58 -13.59
C VAL A 391 -15.70 -13.31 -14.78
N THR A 392 -15.05 -14.34 -15.28
CA THR A 392 -14.25 -14.25 -16.50
C THR A 392 -15.14 -14.45 -17.73
N PRO A 393 -14.81 -13.92 -18.93
CA PRO A 393 -15.55 -14.20 -20.16
C PRO A 393 -15.73 -15.71 -20.43
N ASN A 394 -14.67 -16.51 -20.28
CA ASN A 394 -14.79 -17.96 -20.42
C ASN A 394 -15.73 -18.57 -19.39
N GLY A 395 -15.61 -18.16 -18.12
CA GLY A 395 -16.49 -18.69 -17.05
C GLY A 395 -17.96 -18.36 -17.27
N ALA A 396 -18.27 -17.16 -17.80
CA ALA A 396 -19.66 -16.78 -18.12
C ALA A 396 -20.23 -17.67 -19.26
N GLU A 397 -19.45 -17.99 -20.29
CA GLU A 397 -19.89 -18.90 -21.35
C GLU A 397 -20.02 -20.34 -20.84
N GLU A 398 -19.07 -20.82 -20.04
CA GLU A 398 -19.13 -22.16 -19.44
C GLU A 398 -20.37 -22.33 -18.56
N GLU A 399 -20.72 -21.32 -17.76
CA GLU A 399 -21.94 -21.31 -16.95
C GLU A 399 -23.21 -21.37 -17.83
N PHE A 400 -23.25 -20.57 -18.90
CA PHE A 400 -24.35 -20.57 -19.87
C PHE A 400 -24.54 -21.97 -20.49
N TYR A 401 -23.51 -22.55 -21.05
CA TYR A 401 -23.61 -23.87 -21.71
C TYR A 401 -23.89 -25.00 -20.71
N THR A 402 -23.41 -24.89 -19.49
CA THR A 402 -23.72 -25.83 -18.42
C THR A 402 -25.21 -25.79 -18.04
N SER A 403 -25.77 -24.59 -17.91
CA SER A 403 -27.21 -24.39 -17.61
C SER A 403 -28.11 -24.89 -18.75
N LEU A 404 -27.71 -24.62 -20.01
CA LEU A 404 -28.44 -25.10 -21.18
C LEU A 404 -28.44 -26.63 -21.25
N ASN A 405 -27.31 -27.28 -21.02
CA ASN A 405 -27.20 -28.75 -21.01
C ASN A 405 -28.00 -29.37 -19.83
N ALA A 406 -28.08 -28.71 -18.68
CA ALA A 406 -28.86 -29.17 -17.56
C ALA A 406 -30.37 -29.08 -17.87
N ALA A 407 -30.82 -28.00 -18.50
CA ALA A 407 -32.20 -27.83 -18.93
C ALA A 407 -32.61 -28.87 -20.00
N ALA A 408 -31.73 -29.14 -20.97
CA ALA A 408 -31.95 -30.15 -22.00
C ALA A 408 -31.99 -31.60 -21.46
N LYS A 409 -31.34 -31.89 -20.32
CA LYS A 409 -31.40 -33.19 -19.66
C LYS A 409 -32.65 -33.35 -18.76
N ALA A 410 -33.27 -32.23 -18.36
CA ALA A 410 -34.46 -32.23 -17.52
C ALA A 410 -35.75 -32.21 -18.33
N ALA A 411 -35.71 -31.88 -19.63
CA ALA A 411 -36.83 -31.96 -20.60
C ALA A 411 -36.87 -33.31 -21.29
#